data_a71b8a8bc9be8b0490c4490f8d100354
#
_entry.id   a71b8a8bc9be8b0490c4490f8d100354
#
_cell.length_a   1.000
_cell.length_b   1.000
_cell.length_c   1.000
_cell.angle_alpha   90.00
_cell.angle_beta   90.00
_cell.angle_gamma   90.00
#
_symmetry.space_group_name_H-M   'P 1'
#
loop_
_entity.id
_entity.type
_entity.pdbx_description
1 polymer ?
#
loop_
_entity_poly.entity_id
_entity_poly.type
_entity_poly.pdbx_seq_one_letter_code
_entity_poly.pdbx_strand_id
1 'polypeptide(L)' 'MESIEVFTLRGEHITLDALLKATGLATSGGAAKIVIAGGAVCVNGETETRRGRKLRAGDEVVAGARRVRLQPAAITCP' A
#
# COMPACT_ATOMS: atom_id res chain seq x y z
N MET A 1 9.72 14.59 9.90
CA MET A 1 9.64 13.32 10.60
C MET A 1 8.70 12.39 9.88
N GLU A 2 9.18 11.22 9.50
CA GLU A 2 8.32 10.25 8.85
C GLU A 2 7.44 9.58 9.88
N SER A 3 6.16 9.50 9.59
CA SER A 3 5.26 8.71 10.40
C SER A 3 4.87 7.45 9.62
N ILE A 4 4.87 6.32 10.31
CA ILE A 4 4.47 5.06 9.71
C ILE A 4 2.97 4.90 9.92
N GLU A 5 2.25 4.73 8.82
CA GLU A 5 0.83 4.43 8.87
C GLU A 5 0.67 2.92 8.86
N VAL A 6 -0.34 2.45 9.53
CA VAL A 6 -0.66 1.02 9.56
C VAL A 6 -1.99 0.81 8.87
N PHE A 7 -2.00 -0.12 7.93
CA PHE A 7 -3.22 -0.50 7.22
C PHE A 7 -3.55 -1.95 7.56
N THR A 8 -4.73 -2.17 8.09
CA THR A 8 -5.18 -3.51 8.46
C THR A 8 -5.87 -4.16 7.25
N LEU A 9 -5.35 -5.30 6.84
CA LEU A 9 -5.94 -6.07 5.74
C LEU A 9 -7.28 -6.64 6.18
N ARG A 10 -8.21 -6.69 5.24
CA ARG A 10 -9.51 -7.34 5.49
C ARG A 10 -9.53 -8.78 5.01
N GLY A 11 -8.56 -9.17 4.20
CA GLY A 11 -8.45 -10.50 3.65
C GLY A 11 -6.99 -10.89 3.57
N GLU A 12 -6.67 -11.77 2.63
CA GLU A 12 -5.31 -12.28 2.48
C GLU A 12 -4.38 -11.28 1.82
N HIS A 13 -4.91 -10.41 0.98
CA HIS A 13 -4.10 -9.44 0.25
C HIS A 13 -4.92 -8.23 -0.16
N ILE A 14 -4.22 -7.21 -0.61
CA ILE A 14 -4.80 -6.04 -1.25
C ILE A 14 -3.89 -5.67 -2.42
N THR A 15 -4.46 -5.20 -3.51
CA THR A 15 -3.63 -4.75 -4.62
C THR A 15 -3.05 -3.37 -4.32
N LEU A 16 -1.91 -3.05 -4.94
CA LEU A 16 -1.21 -1.80 -4.68
C LEU A 16 -2.08 -0.58 -4.98
N ASP A 17 -2.79 -0.59 -6.12
CA ASP A 17 -3.67 0.52 -6.47
C ASP A 17 -4.81 0.69 -5.45
N ALA A 18 -5.37 -0.41 -4.98
CA ALA A 18 -6.43 -0.36 -3.97
C ALA A 18 -5.90 0.20 -2.65
N LEU A 19 -4.68 -0.16 -2.27
CA LEU A 19 -4.06 0.38 -1.06
C LEU A 19 -3.88 1.89 -1.14
N LEU A 20 -3.39 2.38 -2.28
CA LEU A 20 -3.19 3.82 -2.46
C LEU A 20 -4.51 4.58 -2.36
N LYS A 21 -5.57 4.01 -2.91
CA LYS A 21 -6.90 4.63 -2.79
C LYS A 21 -7.39 4.61 -1.34
N ALA A 22 -7.23 3.47 -0.66
CA ALA A 22 -7.72 3.31 0.70
C ALA A 22 -7.01 4.22 1.70
N THR A 23 -5.73 4.51 1.46
CA THR A 23 -4.94 5.36 2.35
C THR A 23 -4.97 6.83 1.96
N GLY A 24 -5.63 7.16 0.85
CA GLY A 24 -5.69 8.55 0.38
C GLY A 24 -4.43 9.00 -0.35
N LEU A 25 -3.48 8.11 -0.60
CA LEU A 25 -2.29 8.43 -1.38
C LEU A 25 -2.65 8.70 -2.83
N ALA A 26 -3.76 8.15 -3.31
CA ALA A 26 -4.31 8.44 -4.62
C ALA A 26 -5.80 8.71 -4.47
N THR A 27 -6.30 9.66 -5.23
CA THR A 27 -7.70 10.06 -5.16
C THR A 27 -8.62 9.19 -5.99
N SER A 28 -8.05 8.43 -6.91
CA SER A 28 -8.81 7.55 -7.80
C SER A 28 -7.91 6.44 -8.33
N GLY A 29 -8.53 5.45 -8.97
CA GLY A 29 -7.77 4.39 -9.63
C GLY A 29 -6.87 4.91 -10.74
N GLY A 30 -7.33 5.91 -11.49
CA GLY A 30 -6.52 6.54 -12.52
C GLY A 30 -5.31 7.26 -11.94
N ALA A 31 -5.49 7.97 -10.84
CA ALA A 31 -4.39 8.64 -10.17
C ALA A 31 -3.38 7.61 -9.62
N ALA A 32 -3.87 6.53 -9.03
CA ALA A 32 -3.01 5.47 -8.53
C ALA A 32 -2.17 4.87 -9.66
N LYS A 33 -2.79 4.61 -10.80
CA LYS A 33 -2.10 4.06 -11.96
C LYS A 33 -0.94 4.96 -12.40
N ILE A 34 -1.17 6.26 -12.45
CA ILE A 34 -0.15 7.23 -12.88
C ILE A 34 1.02 7.24 -11.89
N VAL A 35 0.72 7.30 -10.61
CA VAL A 35 1.74 7.34 -9.55
C VAL A 35 2.58 6.07 -9.57
N ILE A 36 1.94 4.92 -9.68
CA ILE A 36 2.65 3.64 -9.68
C ILE A 36 3.50 3.48 -10.94
N ALA A 37 2.91 3.77 -12.10
CA ALA A 37 3.63 3.64 -13.38
C ALA A 37 4.81 4.60 -13.47
N GLY A 38 4.72 5.75 -12.80
CA GLY A 38 5.82 6.71 -12.77
C GLY A 38 6.98 6.34 -11.87
N GLY A 39 6.89 5.23 -11.16
CA GLY A 39 7.98 4.77 -10.29
C GLY A 39 8.05 5.49 -8.95
N ALA A 40 6.98 6.15 -8.54
CA ALA A 40 6.96 6.91 -7.28
C ALA A 40 6.63 6.05 -6.07
N VAL A 41 6.38 4.76 -6.25
CA VAL A 41 5.95 3.85 -5.18
C VAL A 41 6.97 2.73 -5.03
N CYS A 42 7.37 2.48 -3.79
CA CYS A 42 8.25 1.37 -3.46
C CYS A 42 7.53 0.38 -2.56
N VAL A 43 7.76 -0.90 -2.81
CA VAL A 43 7.24 -1.98 -1.97
C VAL A 43 8.44 -2.73 -1.40
N ASN A 44 8.54 -2.78 -0.09
CA ASN A 44 9.65 -3.43 0.61
C ASN A 44 11.03 -2.93 0.12
N GLY A 45 11.12 -1.62 -0.15
CA GLY A 45 12.38 -1.01 -0.57
C GLY A 45 12.66 -1.06 -2.07
N GLU A 46 11.79 -1.68 -2.86
CA GLU A 46 11.98 -1.78 -4.31
C GLU A 46 10.87 -1.02 -5.04
N THR A 47 11.27 -0.30 -6.09
CA THR A 47 10.29 0.40 -6.93
C THR A 47 9.33 -0.59 -7.57
N GLU A 48 8.05 -0.35 -7.43
CA GLU A 48 7.02 -1.19 -8.03
C GLU A 48 6.21 -0.36 -9.01
N THR A 49 6.09 -0.86 -10.24
CA THR A 49 5.35 -0.17 -11.31
C THR A 49 4.08 -0.89 -11.70
N ARG A 50 3.79 -2.03 -11.08
CA ARG A 50 2.60 -2.82 -11.38
C ARG A 50 1.50 -2.49 -10.38
N ARG A 51 0.42 -1.89 -10.86
CA ARG A 51 -0.70 -1.52 -10.00
C ARG A 51 -1.42 -2.72 -9.39
N GLY A 52 -1.34 -3.85 -10.06
CA GLY A 52 -1.99 -5.08 -9.60
C GLY A 52 -1.16 -5.91 -8.64
N ARG A 53 -0.01 -5.40 -8.19
CA ARG A 53 0.81 -6.11 -7.23
C ARG A 53 0.01 -6.46 -5.99
N LYS A 54 -0.01 -7.72 -5.62
CA LYS A 54 -0.69 -8.18 -4.41
C LYS A 54 0.19 -7.95 -3.20
N LEU A 55 -0.35 -7.24 -2.23
CA LEU A 55 0.35 -6.92 -0.98
C LEU A 55 -0.25 -7.76 0.13
N ARG A 56 0.59 -8.25 1.01
CA ARG A 56 0.18 -9.10 2.12
C ARG A 56 0.64 -8.50 3.45
N ALA A 57 0.19 -9.12 4.53
CA ALA A 57 0.63 -8.70 5.85
C ALA A 57 2.16 -8.74 5.95
N GLY A 58 2.75 -7.71 6.52
CA GLY A 58 4.19 -7.58 6.64
C GLY A 58 4.81 -6.76 5.52
N ASP A 59 4.08 -6.51 4.44
CA ASP A 59 4.60 -5.66 3.36
C ASP A 59 4.56 -4.19 3.77
N GLU A 60 5.51 -3.43 3.26
CA GLU A 60 5.62 -2.01 3.53
C GLU A 60 5.67 -1.25 2.22
N VAL A 61 4.85 -0.22 2.12
CA VAL A 61 4.74 0.61 0.92
C VAL A 61 5.16 2.03 1.24
N VAL A 62 6.04 2.58 0.42
CA VAL A 62 6.49 3.96 0.55
C VAL A 62 6.10 4.71 -0.71
N ALA A 63 5.42 5.84 -0.52
CA ALA A 63 5.04 6.72 -1.62
C ALA A 63 5.26 8.16 -1.16
N GLY A 64 6.27 8.80 -1.73
CA GLY A 64 6.67 10.14 -1.29
C GLY A 64 7.17 10.11 0.15
N ALA A 65 6.60 10.97 0.99
CA ALA A 65 6.98 11.05 2.40
C ALA A 65 6.15 10.13 3.29
N ARG A 66 5.24 9.35 2.71
CA ARG A 66 4.35 8.47 3.47
C ARG A 66 4.83 7.04 3.41
N ARG A 67 4.71 6.36 4.52
CA ARG A 67 5.09 4.95 4.64
C ARG A 67 3.93 4.21 5.29
N VAL A 68 3.50 3.15 4.63
CA VAL A 68 2.36 2.34 5.08
C VAL A 68 2.81 0.91 5.29
N ARG A 69 2.55 0.38 6.46
CA ARG A 69 2.83 -1.02 6.76
C ARG A 69 1.52 -1.77 6.83
N LEU A 70 1.47 -2.92 6.19
CA LEU A 70 0.30 -3.77 6.20
C LEU A 70 0.37 -4.76 7.35
N GLN A 71 -0.74 -4.91 8.04
CA GLN A 71 -0.85 -5.90 9.12
C GLN A 71 -2.03 -6.81 8.82
N PRO A 72 -2.01 -8.04 9.36
CA PRO A 72 -3.12 -8.96 9.13
C PRO A 72 -4.40 -8.44 9.76
N ALA A 73 -5.53 -8.94 9.27
CA ALA A 73 -6.81 -8.66 9.88
C ALA A 73 -6.73 -8.97 11.36
N ALA A 74 -7.34 -8.10 12.18
CA ALA A 74 -7.32 -8.31 13.61
C ALA A 74 -7.94 -9.67 13.93
N ILE A 75 -7.10 -10.58 14.41
CA ILE A 75 -7.57 -11.88 14.85
C ILE A 75 -7.90 -11.72 16.30
N THR A 76 -9.18 -11.75 16.58
CA THR A 76 -9.58 -11.77 17.97
C THR A 76 -9.35 -13.18 18.45
N CYS A 77 -8.33 -13.35 19.24
CA CYS A 77 -8.13 -14.63 19.87
C CYS A 77 -9.25 -14.85 20.87
N PRO A 78 -9.85 -16.01 20.85
CA PRO A 78 -10.83 -16.33 21.87
C PRO A 78 -10.22 -16.35 23.24
#